data_f947d4cca902fc84c961d056e8312b7e
#
_entry.id   f947d4cca902fc84c961d056e8312b7e
#
_cell.length_a   1.000
_cell.length_b   1.000
_cell.length_c   1.000
_cell.angle_alpha   90.00
_cell.angle_beta   90.00
_cell.angle_gamma   90.00
#
_symmetry.space_group_name_H-M   'P 1'
#
loop_
_entity.id
_entity.type
_entity.pdbx_description
1 polymer ?
#
loop_
_entity_poly.entity_id
_entity_poly.type
_entity_poly.pdbx_seq_one_letter_code
_entity_poly.pdbx_strand_id
1 'polypeptide(L)'
;MRRRRFLTAAGAGAALTTAGCAGILETTTQSTGRTPPLVENRPDAVYVPSHIEGMEMVDVAESGRYSFSLSYSFPHRFWRTTGDRTSNVDIGDGDSVHLMLTAWDSQTEAVIPTSSAVVSATKDGSSVVSDKQLWSMLSQNMGVHFGDNVELDGAGTYDVSIEFGPVGTRLAGSLADLSTDRQSASIEMPFDQATLDEVSYDLLDDRKGERDAVEPMEMGMRPSGQVPEPSALPGQLLGEGTSGDATVVATALDSVPAGVDGDGTYLAVSARTPYNRYPLPFMSLSATISRDGEPVFEGDLTDTLHPDIGYHYGAVVDGVQSSDTLDIAVVAPPQIARHEGYETAFLATDSVSMTV
;
A
#
# COMPACT_ATOMS: atom_id res chain seq x y z
N MET A 1 -60.94 -28.86 -41.56
CA MET A 1 -61.11 -29.23 -43.00
C MET A 1 -59.87 -28.87 -43.77
N ARG A 2 -59.31 -29.92 -44.50
CA ARG A 2 -58.45 -29.85 -45.69
C ARG A 2 -57.09 -29.15 -45.52
N ARG A 3 -55.96 -29.86 -45.40
CA ARG A 3 -55.20 -30.68 -46.41
C ARG A 3 -54.74 -29.85 -47.62
N ARG A 4 -53.45 -29.70 -47.86
CA ARG A 4 -52.49 -30.55 -48.68
C ARG A 4 -51.29 -29.70 -49.00
N ARG A 5 -50.05 -30.18 -48.74
CA ARG A 5 -49.18 -31.10 -49.51
C ARG A 5 -48.44 -30.47 -50.71
N PHE A 6 -47.11 -30.62 -50.59
CA PHE A 6 -46.06 -31.08 -51.55
C PHE A 6 -45.51 -30.02 -52.51
N LEU A 7 -44.27 -29.92 -52.82
CA LEU A 7 -43.29 -30.91 -53.29
C LEU A 7 -41.85 -30.39 -53.22
N THR A 8 -40.94 -31.31 -53.00
CA THR A 8 -39.48 -31.39 -53.15
C THR A 8 -38.95 -30.94 -54.52
N ALA A 9 -37.71 -30.35 -54.52
CA ALA A 9 -36.74 -30.58 -55.56
C ALA A 9 -35.33 -30.55 -55.01
N ALA A 10 -34.59 -31.61 -55.24
CA ALA A 10 -33.18 -31.83 -54.88
C ALA A 10 -32.29 -31.16 -55.94
N GLY A 11 -31.18 -30.62 -55.49
CA GLY A 11 -30.08 -30.14 -56.34
C GLY A 11 -28.79 -30.28 -55.58
N ALA A 12 -27.96 -31.29 -55.95
CA ALA A 12 -26.64 -31.56 -55.45
C ALA A 12 -25.62 -30.57 -56.07
N GLY A 13 -24.71 -30.04 -55.28
CA GLY A 13 -23.60 -29.21 -55.76
C GLY A 13 -22.53 -29.04 -54.70
N ALA A 14 -21.50 -29.84 -54.82
CA ALA A 14 -20.10 -29.79 -54.42
C ALA A 14 -19.65 -28.90 -53.24
N ALA A 15 -18.99 -29.55 -52.31
CA ALA A 15 -18.20 -29.06 -51.21
C ALA A 15 -17.01 -28.16 -51.66
N LEU A 16 -16.86 -27.04 -50.97
CA LEU A 16 -15.56 -26.40 -50.75
C LEU A 16 -15.52 -25.98 -49.29
N THR A 17 -14.74 -26.76 -48.54
CA THR A 17 -14.39 -26.43 -47.13
C THR A 17 -13.40 -25.31 -47.13
N THR A 18 -13.83 -24.11 -46.75
CA THR A 18 -12.93 -23.08 -46.22
C THR A 18 -13.19 -23.00 -44.71
N ALA A 19 -12.26 -23.56 -43.95
CA ALA A 19 -12.15 -23.32 -42.54
C ALA A 19 -11.78 -21.82 -42.33
N GLY A 20 -12.81 -21.01 -42.18
CA GLY A 20 -12.66 -19.64 -41.70
C GLY A 20 -12.80 -19.67 -40.18
N CYS A 21 -11.69 -19.52 -39.47
CA CYS A 21 -11.71 -19.12 -38.09
C CYS A 21 -12.42 -17.75 -38.00
N ALA A 22 -13.70 -17.78 -37.71
CA ALA A 22 -14.40 -16.61 -37.19
C ALA A 22 -13.92 -16.47 -35.73
N GLY A 23 -12.75 -15.84 -35.56
CA GLY A 23 -12.39 -15.24 -34.28
C GLY A 23 -13.51 -14.26 -33.96
N ILE A 24 -14.22 -14.52 -32.89
CA ILE A 24 -15.07 -13.54 -32.24
C ILE A 24 -14.08 -12.44 -31.84
N LEU A 25 -14.07 -11.35 -32.60
CA LEU A 25 -13.57 -10.07 -32.14
C LEU A 25 -14.54 -9.64 -31.02
N GLU A 26 -14.24 -10.04 -29.81
CA GLU A 26 -14.70 -9.29 -28.66
C GLU A 26 -14.17 -7.88 -28.86
N THR A 27 -15.03 -6.99 -29.28
CA THR A 27 -14.81 -5.56 -29.16
C THR A 27 -14.80 -5.29 -27.65
N THR A 28 -13.67 -5.46 -27.04
CA THR A 28 -13.39 -4.85 -25.75
C THR A 28 -13.61 -3.37 -25.97
N THR A 29 -14.71 -2.84 -25.45
CA THR A 29 -14.86 -1.41 -25.19
C THR A 29 -13.60 -1.07 -24.40
N GLN A 30 -12.66 -0.34 -25.03
CA GLN A 30 -11.52 0.24 -24.32
C GLN A 30 -12.12 1.15 -23.25
N SER A 31 -12.17 0.64 -22.02
CA SER A 31 -12.20 1.53 -20.87
C SER A 31 -10.98 2.43 -21.02
N THR A 32 -11.11 3.69 -20.74
CA THR A 32 -10.05 4.71 -20.82
C THR A 32 -8.88 4.46 -19.88
N GLY A 33 -8.79 3.30 -19.24
CA GLY A 33 -7.72 2.87 -18.34
C GLY A 33 -6.78 1.86 -19.00
N ARG A 34 -5.49 2.09 -18.87
CA ARG A 34 -4.43 1.15 -19.24
C ARG A 34 -4.33 0.04 -18.20
N THR A 35 -5.32 -0.88 -18.15
CA THR A 35 -5.34 -1.96 -17.15
C THR A 35 -5.09 -3.29 -17.86
N PRO A 36 -3.86 -3.82 -17.81
CA PRO A 36 -3.55 -5.12 -18.39
C PRO A 36 -4.24 -6.25 -17.59
N PRO A 37 -4.40 -7.42 -18.19
CA PRO A 37 -4.82 -8.61 -17.45
C PRO A 37 -3.89 -8.86 -16.26
N LEU A 38 -4.46 -9.34 -15.16
CA LEU A 38 -3.67 -9.80 -14.01
C LEU A 38 -2.71 -10.90 -14.42
N VAL A 39 -1.58 -10.98 -13.74
CA VAL A 39 -0.65 -12.11 -13.89
C VAL A 39 -1.37 -13.41 -13.63
N GLU A 40 -1.29 -14.36 -14.56
CA GLU A 40 -1.84 -15.70 -14.39
C GLU A 40 -1.02 -16.49 -13.38
N ASN A 41 -1.67 -17.32 -12.54
CA ASN A 41 -1.02 -18.16 -11.53
C ASN A 41 -0.09 -17.38 -10.59
N ARG A 42 -0.55 -16.23 -10.12
CA ARG A 42 0.17 -15.40 -9.15
C ARG A 42 0.62 -16.22 -7.95
N PRO A 43 1.87 -16.06 -7.48
CA PRO A 43 2.32 -16.74 -6.28
C PRO A 43 1.60 -16.16 -5.04
N ASP A 44 1.43 -16.96 -3.99
CA ASP A 44 1.05 -16.46 -2.65
C ASP A 44 2.29 -15.82 -2.00
N ALA A 45 2.74 -14.70 -2.58
CA ALA A 45 4.00 -14.04 -2.23
C ALA A 45 4.05 -12.64 -2.84
N VAL A 46 5.06 -11.85 -2.45
CA VAL A 46 5.45 -10.65 -3.17
C VAL A 46 5.95 -11.05 -4.56
N TYR A 47 5.42 -10.42 -5.60
CA TYR A 47 5.79 -10.72 -6.98
C TYR A 47 5.80 -9.45 -7.86
N VAL A 48 6.54 -9.49 -8.95
CA VAL A 48 6.59 -8.41 -9.94
C VAL A 48 5.23 -8.28 -10.63
N PRO A 49 4.56 -7.11 -10.57
CA PRO A 49 3.24 -6.92 -11.16
C PRO A 49 3.26 -7.00 -12.70
N SER A 50 2.10 -6.96 -13.32
CA SER A 50 1.96 -6.97 -14.79
C SER A 50 2.53 -5.72 -15.45
N HIS A 51 2.56 -4.60 -14.75
CA HIS A 51 3.01 -3.30 -15.22
C HIS A 51 3.41 -2.40 -14.06
N ILE A 52 4.07 -1.31 -14.39
CA ILE A 52 4.27 -0.15 -13.51
C ILE A 52 3.71 1.09 -14.18
N GLU A 53 3.16 1.97 -13.38
CA GLU A 53 2.68 3.27 -13.79
C GLU A 53 3.48 4.36 -13.09
N GLY A 54 3.77 5.44 -13.83
CA GLY A 54 4.18 6.69 -13.25
C GLY A 54 3.00 7.41 -12.61
N MET A 55 3.23 8.65 -12.26
CA MET A 55 2.19 9.54 -11.75
C MET A 55 2.50 10.99 -12.12
N GLU A 56 1.46 11.79 -12.19
CA GLU A 56 1.61 13.24 -12.22
C GLU A 56 1.67 13.75 -10.78
N MET A 57 2.76 14.42 -10.44
CA MET A 57 2.94 15.08 -9.14
C MET A 57 2.31 16.47 -9.21
N VAL A 58 1.27 16.71 -8.43
CA VAL A 58 0.52 17.96 -8.47
C VAL A 58 1.25 19.05 -7.69
N ASP A 59 1.30 18.93 -6.37
CA ASP A 59 1.94 19.89 -5.47
C ASP A 59 2.05 19.32 -4.06
N VAL A 60 2.69 20.10 -3.17
CA VAL A 60 2.82 19.85 -1.73
C VAL A 60 2.21 20.99 -0.95
N ALA A 61 1.33 20.69 -0.01
CA ALA A 61 0.79 21.64 0.96
C ALA A 61 1.20 21.29 2.37
N GLU A 62 1.21 22.28 3.26
CA GLU A 62 1.62 22.12 4.66
C GLU A 62 0.49 22.52 5.62
N SER A 63 0.44 21.86 6.77
CA SER A 63 -0.37 22.23 7.92
C SER A 63 0.43 21.98 9.20
N GLY A 64 0.96 23.03 9.79
CA GLY A 64 1.90 22.93 10.91
C GLY A 64 3.18 22.17 10.51
N ARG A 65 3.45 21.05 11.16
CA ARG A 65 4.56 20.15 10.82
C ARG A 65 4.19 19.09 9.78
N TYR A 66 2.92 19.00 9.39
CA TYR A 66 2.50 18.05 8.36
C TYR A 66 2.73 18.60 6.97
N SER A 67 3.29 17.78 6.10
CA SER A 67 3.34 18.01 4.67
C SER A 67 2.48 16.96 3.95
N PHE A 68 1.80 17.39 2.90
CA PHE A 68 0.89 16.56 2.10
C PHE A 68 1.25 16.71 0.64
N SER A 69 1.67 15.64 -0.02
CA SER A 69 1.80 15.63 -1.48
C SER A 69 0.57 15.02 -2.12
N LEU A 70 0.05 15.68 -3.14
CA LEU A 70 -1.02 15.19 -3.98
C LEU A 70 -0.45 14.77 -5.33
N SER A 71 -0.86 13.61 -5.81
CA SER A 71 -0.51 13.10 -7.13
C SER A 71 -1.67 12.28 -7.70
N TYR A 72 -1.64 12.03 -9.01
CA TYR A 72 -2.60 11.14 -9.64
C TYR A 72 -1.97 10.30 -10.75
N SER A 73 -2.60 9.17 -11.04
CA SER A 73 -2.26 8.27 -12.16
C SER A 73 -3.55 7.82 -12.84
N PHE A 74 -3.44 6.88 -13.79
CA PHE A 74 -4.60 6.23 -14.37
C PHE A 74 -5.42 5.53 -13.28
N PRO A 75 -6.78 5.45 -13.41
CA PRO A 75 -7.56 4.59 -12.54
C PRO A 75 -7.07 3.15 -12.65
N HIS A 76 -6.90 2.49 -11.53
CA HIS A 76 -6.47 1.10 -11.49
C HIS A 76 -7.16 0.31 -10.37
N ARG A 77 -7.14 -0.99 -10.48
CA ARG A 77 -7.66 -1.90 -9.46
C ARG A 77 -6.72 -1.98 -8.27
N PHE A 78 -7.28 -2.18 -7.11
CA PHE A 78 -6.54 -2.43 -5.89
C PHE A 78 -7.31 -3.43 -5.01
N TRP A 79 -6.71 -3.88 -3.91
CA TRP A 79 -7.33 -4.86 -3.03
C TRP A 79 -7.39 -4.33 -1.61
N ARG A 80 -8.56 -4.47 -1.00
CA ARG A 80 -8.74 -4.23 0.43
C ARG A 80 -8.48 -5.52 1.20
N THR A 81 -7.79 -5.41 2.33
CA THR A 81 -7.50 -6.54 3.22
C THR A 81 -8.43 -6.52 4.41
N THR A 82 -9.01 -7.68 4.75
CA THR A 82 -9.82 -7.88 5.96
C THR A 82 -9.50 -9.25 6.55
N GLY A 83 -8.88 -9.26 7.73
CA GLY A 83 -8.33 -10.48 8.31
C GLY A 83 -7.25 -11.06 7.40
N ASP A 84 -7.39 -12.31 7.01
CA ASP A 84 -6.50 -13.09 6.14
C ASP A 84 -6.94 -13.09 4.66
N ARG A 85 -7.83 -12.19 4.27
CA ARG A 85 -8.43 -12.15 2.92
C ARG A 85 -8.29 -10.79 2.28
N THR A 86 -8.14 -10.82 0.96
CA THR A 86 -8.22 -9.62 0.12
C THR A 86 -9.49 -9.65 -0.74
N SER A 87 -10.01 -8.49 -1.02
CA SER A 87 -11.14 -8.28 -1.94
C SER A 87 -10.78 -7.21 -2.96
N ASN A 88 -10.91 -7.56 -4.24
CA ASN A 88 -10.66 -6.64 -5.35
C ASN A 88 -11.63 -5.46 -5.33
N VAL A 89 -11.13 -4.29 -5.66
CA VAL A 89 -11.88 -3.08 -6.00
C VAL A 89 -11.56 -2.78 -7.46
N ASP A 90 -12.56 -2.98 -8.31
CA ASP A 90 -12.45 -2.73 -9.75
C ASP A 90 -12.56 -1.24 -10.07
N ILE A 91 -12.12 -0.86 -11.26
CA ILE A 91 -12.27 0.49 -11.79
C ILE A 91 -13.77 0.70 -12.13
N GLY A 92 -14.34 1.78 -11.62
CA GLY A 92 -15.69 2.20 -11.95
C GLY A 92 -15.77 2.87 -13.32
N ASP A 93 -16.94 2.79 -13.98
CA ASP A 93 -17.16 3.39 -15.32
C ASP A 93 -16.94 4.92 -15.34
N GLY A 94 -17.06 5.60 -14.20
CA GLY A 94 -16.87 7.05 -14.05
C GLY A 94 -15.48 7.46 -13.58
N ASP A 95 -14.63 6.51 -13.16
CA ASP A 95 -13.31 6.84 -12.60
C ASP A 95 -12.42 7.50 -13.65
N SER A 96 -11.90 8.67 -13.30
CA SER A 96 -11.05 9.47 -14.18
C SER A 96 -9.58 9.31 -13.82
N VAL A 97 -9.24 9.25 -12.53
CA VAL A 97 -7.88 9.12 -12.02
C VAL A 97 -7.87 8.25 -10.77
N HIS A 98 -6.71 7.65 -10.47
CA HIS A 98 -6.37 7.20 -9.13
C HIS A 98 -5.68 8.36 -8.41
N LEU A 99 -6.35 8.92 -7.42
CA LEU A 99 -5.84 10.04 -6.63
C LEU A 99 -5.05 9.52 -5.44
N MET A 100 -3.86 10.06 -5.21
CA MET A 100 -2.94 9.61 -4.18
C MET A 100 -2.49 10.77 -3.31
N LEU A 101 -2.45 10.53 -2.00
CA LEU A 101 -1.99 11.45 -0.97
C LEU A 101 -0.90 10.79 -0.13
N THR A 102 0.23 11.47 0.07
CA THR A 102 1.21 11.05 1.07
C THR A 102 1.33 12.13 2.13
N ALA A 103 1.34 11.72 3.39
CA ALA A 103 1.51 12.61 4.53
C ALA A 103 2.80 12.26 5.29
N TRP A 104 3.57 13.29 5.69
CA TRP A 104 4.78 13.11 6.48
C TRP A 104 5.04 14.30 7.42
N ASP A 105 5.91 14.10 8.39
CA ASP A 105 6.44 15.20 9.20
C ASP A 105 7.52 15.97 8.44
N SER A 106 7.35 17.26 8.24
CA SER A 106 8.26 18.11 7.43
C SER A 106 9.66 18.27 8.03
N GLN A 107 9.85 17.96 9.33
CA GLN A 107 11.14 18.10 10.01
C GLN A 107 11.99 16.83 9.95
N THR A 108 11.36 15.67 10.00
CA THR A 108 12.05 14.36 10.07
C THR A 108 11.87 13.54 8.81
N GLU A 109 10.99 13.96 7.89
CA GLU A 109 10.60 13.23 6.69
C GLU A 109 9.94 11.86 6.99
N ALA A 110 9.52 11.63 8.24
CA ALA A 110 8.83 10.41 8.63
C ALA A 110 7.44 10.34 7.99
N VAL A 111 7.23 9.39 7.10
CA VAL A 111 5.92 9.15 6.45
C VAL A 111 4.95 8.60 7.49
N ILE A 112 3.73 9.13 7.50
CA ILE A 112 2.66 8.78 8.43
C ILE A 112 1.69 7.83 7.73
N PRO A 113 1.76 6.50 8.00
CA PRO A 113 0.97 5.52 7.27
C PRO A 113 -0.44 5.31 7.81
N THR A 114 -0.71 5.81 9.01
CA THR A 114 -1.90 5.46 9.80
C THR A 114 -2.68 6.70 10.21
N SER A 115 -3.71 7.00 9.46
CA SER A 115 -4.70 8.04 9.77
C SER A 115 -5.93 7.82 8.88
N SER A 116 -6.91 8.69 9.00
CA SER A 116 -7.98 8.84 8.01
C SER A 116 -7.64 10.02 7.09
N ALA A 117 -7.68 9.81 5.80
CA ALA A 117 -7.51 10.87 4.81
C ALA A 117 -8.81 11.02 4.01
N VAL A 118 -9.37 12.22 4.00
CA VAL A 118 -10.58 12.56 3.26
C VAL A 118 -10.26 13.69 2.30
N VAL A 119 -10.71 13.56 1.06
CA VAL A 119 -10.56 14.62 0.05
C VAL A 119 -11.91 15.06 -0.48
N SER A 120 -12.02 16.35 -0.74
CA SER A 120 -13.12 16.95 -1.49
C SER A 120 -12.55 17.81 -2.60
N ALA A 121 -13.18 17.85 -3.75
CA ALA A 121 -12.73 18.67 -4.87
C ALA A 121 -13.85 19.52 -5.44
N THR A 122 -13.57 20.79 -5.73
CA THR A 122 -14.47 21.70 -6.42
C THR A 122 -13.84 22.19 -7.72
N LYS A 123 -14.68 22.42 -8.74
CA LYS A 123 -14.30 23.03 -10.01
C LYS A 123 -15.27 24.14 -10.34
N ASP A 124 -14.77 25.33 -10.62
CA ASP A 124 -15.57 26.53 -10.86
C ASP A 124 -16.62 26.80 -9.75
N GLY A 125 -16.28 26.48 -8.50
CA GLY A 125 -17.13 26.63 -7.32
C GLY A 125 -18.21 25.54 -7.19
N SER A 126 -18.26 24.56 -8.06
CA SER A 126 -19.17 23.42 -7.98
C SER A 126 -18.47 22.19 -7.38
N SER A 127 -19.15 21.49 -6.47
CA SER A 127 -18.61 20.25 -5.89
C SER A 127 -18.58 19.14 -6.94
N VAL A 128 -17.41 18.50 -7.10
CA VAL A 128 -17.20 17.36 -8.00
C VAL A 128 -16.93 16.09 -7.17
N VAL A 129 -16.05 16.18 -6.18
CA VAL A 129 -15.78 15.10 -5.23
C VAL A 129 -16.19 15.57 -3.84
N SER A 130 -16.99 14.78 -3.13
CA SER A 130 -17.49 15.14 -1.80
C SER A 130 -17.08 14.08 -0.78
N ASP A 131 -16.31 14.49 0.23
CA ASP A 131 -15.93 13.69 1.40
C ASP A 131 -15.46 12.25 1.05
N LYS A 132 -14.64 12.15 0.01
CA LYS A 132 -14.10 10.87 -0.44
C LYS A 132 -13.04 10.39 0.54
N GLN A 133 -13.33 9.30 1.25
CA GLN A 133 -12.35 8.63 2.09
C GLN A 133 -11.33 7.91 1.22
N LEU A 134 -10.05 8.22 1.41
CA LEU A 134 -8.94 7.49 0.79
C LEU A 134 -8.52 6.31 1.67
N TRP A 135 -8.16 5.20 1.04
CA TRP A 135 -7.64 4.02 1.71
C TRP A 135 -6.14 4.17 1.98
N SER A 136 -5.69 3.79 3.17
CA SER A 136 -4.24 3.56 3.37
C SER A 136 -3.83 2.37 2.51
N MET A 137 -2.84 2.55 1.64
CA MET A 137 -2.42 1.62 0.60
C MET A 137 -0.94 1.36 0.62
N LEU A 138 -0.55 0.20 0.09
CA LEU A 138 0.83 -0.21 -0.12
C LEU A 138 1.04 -0.60 -1.57
N SER A 139 2.01 0.03 -2.24
CA SER A 139 2.47 -0.33 -3.59
C SER A 139 3.98 -0.51 -3.62
N GLN A 140 4.48 -1.26 -4.62
CA GLN A 140 5.92 -1.55 -4.69
C GLN A 140 6.74 -0.32 -5.08
N ASN A 141 6.25 0.48 -6.00
CA ASN A 141 6.97 1.65 -6.50
C ASN A 141 6.79 2.90 -5.64
N MET A 142 5.67 3.03 -4.92
CA MET A 142 5.34 4.25 -4.18
C MET A 142 5.44 4.08 -2.65
N GLY A 143 5.39 2.84 -2.15
CA GLY A 143 5.33 2.57 -0.70
C GLY A 143 3.97 2.88 -0.11
N VAL A 144 3.95 3.31 1.16
CA VAL A 144 2.70 3.62 1.87
C VAL A 144 2.19 5.00 1.48
N HIS A 145 0.92 5.07 1.11
CA HIS A 145 0.18 6.29 0.76
C HIS A 145 -1.31 6.10 1.03
N PHE A 146 -2.10 7.14 0.82
CA PHE A 146 -3.57 7.09 0.84
C PHE A 146 -4.07 7.27 -0.59
N GLY A 147 -5.01 6.44 -1.05
CA GLY A 147 -5.50 6.54 -2.43
C GLY A 147 -6.88 5.96 -2.62
N ASP A 148 -7.51 6.35 -3.72
CA ASP A 148 -8.74 5.75 -4.28
C ASP A 148 -8.97 6.27 -5.69
N ASN A 149 -9.76 5.54 -6.49
CA ASN A 149 -10.23 6.04 -7.78
C ASN A 149 -11.30 7.11 -7.59
N VAL A 150 -11.22 8.19 -8.37
CA VAL A 150 -12.16 9.30 -8.32
C VAL A 150 -12.64 9.69 -9.71
N GLU A 151 -13.91 10.10 -9.79
CA GLU A 151 -14.51 10.70 -10.97
C GLU A 151 -14.26 12.21 -10.97
N LEU A 152 -13.78 12.75 -12.09
CA LEU A 152 -13.59 14.17 -12.33
C LEU A 152 -14.54 14.65 -13.45
N ASP A 153 -14.95 15.92 -13.39
CA ASP A 153 -15.80 16.54 -14.40
C ASP A 153 -14.93 17.17 -15.54
N GLY A 154 -14.20 16.29 -16.26
CA GLY A 154 -13.37 16.68 -17.41
C GLY A 154 -12.19 17.60 -17.06
N ALA A 155 -11.58 18.20 -18.09
CA ALA A 155 -10.43 19.08 -17.93
C ALA A 155 -10.76 20.37 -17.17
N GLY A 156 -9.80 20.87 -16.41
CA GLY A 156 -9.91 22.12 -15.65
C GLY A 156 -9.01 22.13 -14.42
N THR A 157 -9.14 23.17 -13.62
CA THR A 157 -8.45 23.29 -12.35
C THR A 157 -9.43 22.95 -11.21
N TYR A 158 -9.00 22.08 -10.32
CA TYR A 158 -9.75 21.63 -9.16
C TYR A 158 -9.13 22.19 -7.88
N ASP A 159 -9.94 22.77 -7.02
CA ASP A 159 -9.54 23.08 -5.65
C ASP A 159 -9.76 21.83 -4.79
N VAL A 160 -8.68 21.14 -4.45
CA VAL A 160 -8.70 19.91 -3.66
C VAL A 160 -8.47 20.24 -2.19
N SER A 161 -9.47 20.02 -1.35
CA SER A 161 -9.37 20.13 0.10
C SER A 161 -9.01 18.76 0.69
N ILE A 162 -8.05 18.76 1.60
CA ILE A 162 -7.55 17.59 2.32
C ILE A 162 -7.94 17.73 3.79
N GLU A 163 -8.60 16.74 4.34
CA GLU A 163 -8.78 16.57 5.78
C GLU A 163 -8.04 15.30 6.22
N PHE A 164 -7.05 15.49 7.09
CA PHE A 164 -6.24 14.40 7.64
C PHE A 164 -6.60 14.23 9.12
N GLY A 165 -7.07 13.05 9.48
CA GLY A 165 -7.56 12.75 10.82
C GLY A 165 -6.44 12.68 11.86
N PRO A 166 -6.80 12.45 13.13
CA PRO A 166 -5.83 12.20 14.18
C PRO A 166 -4.93 11.00 13.81
N VAL A 167 -3.64 11.11 14.13
CA VAL A 167 -2.71 9.99 14.03
C VAL A 167 -2.98 9.02 15.18
N GLY A 168 -3.39 7.79 14.86
CA GLY A 168 -3.71 6.76 15.85
C GLY A 168 -2.49 6.02 16.40
N THR A 169 -1.39 6.04 15.64
CA THR A 169 -0.12 5.42 16.01
C THR A 169 0.58 6.22 17.11
N ARG A 170 1.21 5.56 18.06
CA ARG A 170 2.05 6.23 19.07
C ARG A 170 3.21 6.95 18.40
N LEU A 171 3.38 8.22 18.74
CA LEU A 171 4.47 9.05 18.25
C LEU A 171 5.61 9.04 19.25
N ALA A 172 6.85 8.78 18.79
CA ALA A 172 8.01 8.63 19.66
C ALA A 172 9.23 9.41 19.14
N GLY A 173 10.21 9.61 20.01
CA GLY A 173 11.39 10.43 19.72
C GLY A 173 11.03 11.89 19.49
N SER A 174 11.59 12.52 18.47
CA SER A 174 11.26 13.91 18.12
C SER A 174 9.87 14.08 17.48
N LEU A 175 9.14 12.99 17.22
CA LEU A 175 7.73 13.02 16.80
C LEU A 175 6.76 13.09 17.99
N ALA A 176 7.20 12.89 19.23
CA ALA A 176 6.33 12.90 20.41
C ALA A 176 5.54 14.22 20.58
N ASP A 177 6.11 15.32 20.07
CA ASP A 177 5.48 16.65 20.10
C ASP A 177 4.68 16.99 18.81
N LEU A 178 4.57 16.06 17.86
CA LEU A 178 3.75 16.27 16.68
C LEU A 178 2.27 16.28 17.08
N SER A 179 1.53 17.32 16.66
CA SER A 179 0.09 17.43 16.99
C SER A 179 -0.66 16.21 16.44
N THR A 180 -1.47 15.58 17.27
CA THR A 180 -2.40 14.52 16.87
C THR A 180 -3.78 15.04 16.48
N ASP A 181 -3.99 16.37 16.49
CA ASP A 181 -5.24 16.99 16.05
C ASP A 181 -5.44 16.81 14.53
N ARG A 182 -6.68 16.94 14.11
CA ARG A 182 -7.02 16.96 12.68
C ARG A 182 -6.27 18.08 11.98
N GLN A 183 -5.69 17.76 10.83
CA GLN A 183 -5.02 18.71 9.94
C GLN A 183 -5.88 18.96 8.70
N SER A 184 -5.73 20.13 8.11
CA SER A 184 -6.37 20.46 6.85
C SER A 184 -5.42 21.23 5.95
N ALA A 185 -5.47 20.96 4.66
CA ALA A 185 -4.72 21.63 3.63
C ALA A 185 -5.55 21.72 2.34
N SER A 186 -5.11 22.54 1.39
CA SER A 186 -5.71 22.58 0.05
C SER A 186 -4.63 22.70 -1.00
N ILE A 187 -4.87 22.07 -2.13
CA ILE A 187 -3.98 22.03 -3.29
C ILE A 187 -4.81 22.34 -4.54
N GLU A 188 -4.32 23.23 -5.38
CA GLU A 188 -4.87 23.46 -6.70
C GLU A 188 -4.35 22.38 -7.65
N MET A 189 -5.25 21.59 -8.22
CA MET A 189 -4.93 20.48 -9.11
C MET A 189 -5.39 20.78 -10.52
N PRO A 190 -4.49 21.17 -11.43
CA PRO A 190 -4.80 21.20 -12.85
C PRO A 190 -4.93 19.74 -13.35
N PHE A 191 -5.96 19.50 -14.15
CA PHE A 191 -6.19 18.20 -14.78
C PHE A 191 -6.62 18.36 -16.23
N ASP A 192 -5.99 17.62 -17.12
CA ASP A 192 -6.47 17.36 -18.46
C ASP A 192 -6.02 15.96 -18.93
N GLN A 193 -6.73 15.42 -19.90
CA GLN A 193 -6.47 14.07 -20.40
C GLN A 193 -5.10 13.94 -21.08
N ALA A 194 -4.59 15.00 -21.69
CA ALA A 194 -3.29 14.96 -22.38
C ALA A 194 -2.15 14.80 -21.37
N THR A 195 -2.22 15.49 -20.24
CA THR A 195 -1.25 15.33 -19.14
C THR A 195 -1.32 13.90 -18.55
N LEU A 196 -2.53 13.37 -18.33
CA LEU A 196 -2.67 12.00 -17.87
C LEU A 196 -2.11 10.99 -18.89
N ASP A 197 -2.31 11.22 -20.19
CA ASP A 197 -1.80 10.34 -21.26
C ASP A 197 -0.26 10.36 -21.39
N GLU A 198 0.41 11.39 -20.86
CA GLU A 198 1.88 11.49 -20.78
C GLU A 198 2.48 10.72 -19.58
N VAL A 199 1.65 10.31 -18.60
CA VAL A 199 2.11 9.47 -17.49
C VAL A 199 2.69 8.17 -18.02
N SER A 200 3.90 7.84 -17.57
CA SER A 200 4.60 6.63 -18.03
C SER A 200 3.83 5.36 -17.68
N TYR A 201 3.91 4.40 -18.57
CA TYR A 201 3.23 3.11 -18.42
C TYR A 201 4.05 2.02 -19.09
N ASP A 202 4.62 1.13 -18.31
CA ASP A 202 5.52 0.10 -18.77
C ASP A 202 5.01 -1.31 -18.43
N LEU A 203 4.85 -2.15 -19.43
CA LEU A 203 4.52 -3.57 -19.25
C LEU A 203 5.78 -4.35 -18.84
N LEU A 204 5.65 -5.21 -17.84
CA LEU A 204 6.75 -6.01 -17.30
C LEU A 204 6.71 -7.46 -17.80
N ASP A 205 6.41 -7.65 -19.08
CA ASP A 205 6.15 -8.97 -19.69
C ASP A 205 7.24 -10.01 -19.42
N ASP A 206 8.50 -9.58 -19.32
CA ASP A 206 9.65 -10.49 -19.12
C ASP A 206 9.81 -10.94 -17.66
N ARG A 207 9.23 -10.22 -16.68
CA ARG A 207 9.45 -10.49 -15.26
C ARG A 207 8.17 -10.68 -14.44
N LYS A 208 7.02 -10.30 -14.99
CA LYS A 208 5.74 -10.37 -14.27
C LYS A 208 5.48 -11.75 -13.66
N GLY A 209 5.11 -11.79 -12.40
CA GLY A 209 4.86 -13.02 -11.65
C GLY A 209 6.11 -13.65 -11.02
N GLU A 210 7.31 -13.12 -11.25
CA GLU A 210 8.52 -13.55 -10.54
C GLU A 210 8.46 -13.10 -9.08
N ARG A 211 8.98 -13.90 -8.15
CA ARG A 211 9.13 -13.52 -6.74
C ARG A 211 10.23 -12.48 -6.62
N ASP A 212 9.85 -11.23 -6.66
CA ASP A 212 10.68 -10.04 -6.58
C ASP A 212 9.76 -8.81 -6.43
N ALA A 213 10.33 -7.61 -6.44
CA ALA A 213 9.58 -6.36 -6.51
C ALA A 213 10.17 -5.41 -7.55
N VAL A 214 9.35 -4.47 -8.01
CA VAL A 214 9.86 -3.33 -8.77
C VAL A 214 10.55 -2.36 -7.84
N GLU A 215 11.56 -1.65 -8.36
CA GLU A 215 12.28 -0.64 -7.59
C GLU A 215 11.37 0.51 -7.15
N PRO A 216 11.60 1.08 -5.97
CA PRO A 216 10.94 2.30 -5.55
C PRO A 216 11.13 3.43 -6.55
N MET A 217 10.07 4.16 -6.84
CA MET A 217 10.13 5.33 -7.70
C MET A 217 10.83 6.49 -6.96
N GLU A 218 11.78 7.14 -7.64
CA GLU A 218 12.34 8.39 -7.14
C GLU A 218 11.32 9.53 -7.28
N MET A 219 10.91 10.09 -6.14
CA MET A 219 9.92 11.17 -6.09
C MET A 219 10.52 12.39 -5.39
N GLY A 220 10.96 13.38 -6.18
CA GLY A 220 11.67 14.54 -5.68
C GLY A 220 10.90 15.45 -4.71
N MET A 221 9.58 15.27 -4.57
CA MET A 221 8.73 16.15 -3.76
C MET A 221 8.24 15.52 -2.46
N ARG A 222 8.56 14.26 -2.21
CA ARG A 222 8.17 13.54 -0.99
C ARG A 222 9.21 12.51 -0.56
N PRO A 223 9.29 12.12 0.74
CA PRO A 223 10.15 11.04 1.19
C PRO A 223 9.68 9.67 0.66
N SER A 224 10.61 8.73 0.54
CA SER A 224 10.32 7.38 0.03
C SER A 224 9.46 6.54 0.99
N GLY A 225 9.49 6.86 2.29
CA GLY A 225 8.79 6.09 3.32
C GLY A 225 9.40 4.71 3.60
N GLN A 226 10.56 4.40 3.04
CA GLN A 226 11.31 3.19 3.37
C GLN A 226 11.85 3.27 4.81
N VAL A 227 11.79 2.17 5.54
CA VAL A 227 12.44 2.09 6.85
C VAL A 227 13.95 1.81 6.70
N PRO A 228 14.77 2.20 7.69
CA PRO A 228 16.23 2.04 7.60
C PRO A 228 16.65 0.59 7.39
N GLU A 229 17.82 0.39 6.78
CA GLU A 229 18.51 -0.91 6.76
C GLU A 229 18.69 -1.45 8.18
N PRO A 230 18.69 -2.77 8.39
CA PRO A 230 18.88 -3.35 9.73
C PRO A 230 20.11 -2.82 10.45
N SER A 231 21.21 -2.63 9.71
CA SER A 231 22.49 -2.10 10.25
C SER A 231 22.46 -0.60 10.59
N ALA A 232 21.46 0.13 10.12
CA ALA A 232 21.27 1.56 10.40
C ALA A 232 20.22 1.83 11.50
N LEU A 233 19.55 0.79 12.00
CA LEU A 233 18.63 0.94 13.13
C LEU A 233 19.39 1.33 14.40
N PRO A 234 18.84 2.22 15.23
CA PRO A 234 19.43 2.57 16.50
C PRO A 234 19.38 1.39 17.49
N GLY A 235 20.32 1.38 18.46
CA GLY A 235 20.40 0.36 19.49
C GLY A 235 21.12 -0.91 19.08
N GLN A 236 20.86 -1.99 19.79
CA GLN A 236 21.41 -3.32 19.51
C GLN A 236 20.48 -4.07 18.55
N LEU A 237 20.99 -4.48 17.39
CA LEU A 237 20.27 -5.42 16.52
C LEU A 237 20.17 -6.78 17.24
N LEU A 238 18.94 -7.24 17.49
CA LEU A 238 18.68 -8.52 18.16
C LEU A 238 18.60 -9.68 17.16
N GLY A 239 18.11 -9.41 15.95
CA GLY A 239 18.01 -10.40 14.90
C GLY A 239 17.09 -9.98 13.76
N GLU A 240 17.04 -10.85 12.76
CA GLU A 240 16.20 -10.74 11.58
C GLU A 240 15.60 -12.10 11.25
N GLY A 241 14.35 -12.12 10.79
CA GLY A 241 13.66 -13.33 10.38
C GLY A 241 12.53 -13.01 9.42
N THR A 242 11.77 -14.03 9.02
CA THR A 242 10.65 -13.89 8.10
C THR A 242 9.38 -14.49 8.68
N SER A 243 8.25 -13.84 8.42
CA SER A 243 6.90 -14.33 8.70
C SER A 243 6.12 -14.30 7.39
N GLY A 244 5.93 -15.47 6.78
CA GLY A 244 5.48 -15.54 5.40
C GLY A 244 6.43 -14.74 4.49
N ASP A 245 5.91 -13.74 3.79
CA ASP A 245 6.72 -12.82 2.95
C ASP A 245 7.27 -11.60 3.70
N ALA A 246 6.83 -11.35 4.93
CA ALA A 246 7.30 -10.19 5.67
C ALA A 246 8.70 -10.44 6.25
N THR A 247 9.59 -9.46 6.11
CA THR A 247 10.83 -9.40 6.87
C THR A 247 10.55 -8.75 8.22
N VAL A 248 11.02 -9.37 9.28
CA VAL A 248 10.88 -8.90 10.67
C VAL A 248 12.27 -8.66 11.25
N VAL A 249 12.53 -7.42 11.64
CA VAL A 249 13.81 -7.00 12.22
C VAL A 249 13.58 -6.50 13.64
N ALA A 250 14.30 -7.02 14.61
CA ALA A 250 14.20 -6.61 16.01
C ALA A 250 15.46 -5.87 16.47
N THR A 251 15.27 -4.77 17.19
CA THR A 251 16.34 -3.99 17.83
C THR A 251 15.93 -3.61 19.25
N ALA A 252 16.91 -3.44 20.12
CA ALA A 252 16.73 -2.98 21.51
C ALA A 252 17.48 -1.67 21.74
N LEU A 253 16.76 -0.65 22.22
CA LEU A 253 17.34 0.63 22.63
C LEU A 253 17.55 0.62 24.14
N ASP A 254 18.72 1.06 24.59
CA ASP A 254 19.09 1.13 26.02
C ASP A 254 18.21 2.10 26.83
N SER A 255 17.45 2.95 26.15
CA SER A 255 16.54 3.93 26.78
C SER A 255 15.21 3.98 26.05
N VAL A 256 14.16 4.21 26.81
CA VAL A 256 12.80 4.40 26.28
C VAL A 256 12.73 5.75 25.55
N PRO A 257 12.27 5.79 24.28
CA PRO A 257 12.13 7.04 23.54
C PRO A 257 11.10 7.97 24.15
N ALA A 258 11.26 9.29 23.99
CA ALA A 258 10.22 10.26 24.35
C ALA A 258 8.88 9.87 23.69
N GLY A 259 7.76 10.10 24.39
CA GLY A 259 6.42 9.71 23.94
C GLY A 259 6.06 8.24 24.21
N VAL A 260 6.96 7.47 24.82
CA VAL A 260 6.70 6.12 25.30
C VAL A 260 6.79 6.10 26.82
N ASP A 261 5.78 5.58 27.48
CA ASP A 261 5.75 5.47 28.95
C ASP A 261 6.53 4.25 29.42
N GLY A 262 7.20 4.36 30.57
CA GLY A 262 7.93 3.29 31.25
C GLY A 262 9.42 3.55 31.35
N ASP A 263 10.12 2.68 32.09
CA ASP A 263 11.56 2.71 32.27
C ASP A 263 12.14 1.34 31.89
N GLY A 264 13.29 1.31 31.24
CA GLY A 264 13.95 0.06 30.84
C GLY A 264 14.50 0.11 29.43
N THR A 265 14.51 -1.02 28.78
CA THR A 265 14.92 -1.20 27.39
C THR A 265 13.70 -1.10 26.48
N TYR A 266 13.82 -0.40 25.39
CA TYR A 266 12.77 -0.37 24.38
C TYR A 266 13.02 -1.40 23.29
N LEU A 267 12.16 -2.43 23.23
CA LEU A 267 12.12 -3.39 22.13
C LEU A 267 11.37 -2.77 20.96
N ALA A 268 12.00 -2.68 19.80
CA ALA A 268 11.38 -2.25 18.55
C ALA A 268 11.43 -3.38 17.51
N VAL A 269 10.29 -3.71 16.94
CA VAL A 269 10.10 -4.75 15.93
C VAL A 269 9.58 -4.10 14.64
N SER A 270 10.42 -4.06 13.61
CA SER A 270 10.09 -3.54 12.29
C SER A 270 9.65 -4.67 11.38
N ALA A 271 8.34 -4.76 11.13
CA ALA A 271 7.78 -5.61 10.09
C ALA A 271 7.75 -4.82 8.78
N ARG A 272 8.35 -5.37 7.72
CA ARG A 272 8.59 -4.66 6.46
C ARG A 272 8.50 -5.57 5.25
N THR A 273 8.33 -4.98 4.08
CA THR A 273 8.38 -5.71 2.81
C THR A 273 9.79 -6.22 2.53
N PRO A 274 9.97 -7.40 1.90
CA PRO A 274 11.27 -8.07 1.80
C PRO A 274 12.27 -7.34 0.88
N TYR A 275 11.79 -6.73 -0.20
CA TYR A 275 12.67 -6.14 -1.22
C TYR A 275 12.83 -4.62 -1.05
N ASN A 276 11.75 -3.91 -0.73
CA ASN A 276 11.70 -2.45 -0.73
C ASN A 276 11.74 -1.83 0.66
N ARG A 277 11.72 -2.62 1.72
CA ARG A 277 11.71 -2.17 3.12
C ARG A 277 10.60 -1.17 3.46
N TYR A 278 9.45 -1.25 2.81
CA TYR A 278 8.29 -0.48 3.25
C TYR A 278 7.69 -1.08 4.52
N PRO A 279 7.29 -0.26 5.49
CA PRO A 279 6.67 -0.78 6.71
C PRO A 279 5.34 -1.46 6.39
N LEU A 280 4.98 -2.43 7.22
CA LEU A 280 3.69 -3.13 7.17
C LEU A 280 2.79 -2.63 8.32
N PRO A 281 2.00 -1.58 8.11
CA PRO A 281 1.15 -1.03 9.16
C PRO A 281 -0.11 -1.87 9.39
N PHE A 282 -0.79 -1.56 10.51
CA PHE A 282 -2.04 -2.20 10.94
C PHE A 282 -1.92 -3.72 11.15
N MET A 283 -0.77 -4.21 11.59
CA MET A 283 -0.63 -5.57 12.14
C MET A 283 -0.97 -5.58 13.62
N SER A 284 -1.25 -6.76 14.15
CA SER A 284 -1.18 -7.04 15.58
C SER A 284 -0.03 -7.99 15.84
N LEU A 285 0.93 -7.56 16.63
CA LEU A 285 2.10 -8.36 17.00
C LEU A 285 2.16 -8.52 18.52
N SER A 286 2.62 -9.69 18.98
CA SER A 286 3.02 -9.89 20.37
C SER A 286 4.45 -10.45 20.41
N ALA A 287 5.12 -10.27 21.54
CA ALA A 287 6.47 -10.79 21.75
C ALA A 287 6.59 -11.51 23.08
N THR A 288 7.41 -12.56 23.10
CA THR A 288 7.85 -13.24 24.29
C THR A 288 9.38 -13.24 24.32
N ILE A 289 9.98 -12.79 25.42
CA ILE A 289 11.41 -12.92 25.67
C ILE A 289 11.58 -13.98 26.73
N SER A 290 12.35 -15.04 26.41
CA SER A 290 12.64 -16.14 27.34
C SER A 290 14.11 -16.16 27.69
N ARG A 291 14.41 -16.35 28.98
CA ARG A 291 15.74 -16.48 29.55
C ARG A 291 15.85 -17.81 30.30
N ASP A 292 16.84 -18.63 29.96
CA ASP A 292 17.00 -19.98 30.53
C ASP A 292 15.72 -20.84 30.42
N GLY A 293 14.90 -20.59 29.38
CA GLY A 293 13.64 -21.29 29.11
C GLY A 293 12.42 -20.77 29.87
N GLU A 294 12.57 -19.71 30.67
CA GLU A 294 11.45 -19.07 31.40
C GLU A 294 11.13 -17.70 30.76
N PRO A 295 9.85 -17.33 30.60
CA PRO A 295 9.49 -16.03 30.04
C PRO A 295 9.83 -14.91 31.04
N VAL A 296 10.61 -13.91 30.55
CA VAL A 296 10.93 -12.68 31.29
C VAL A 296 10.12 -11.49 30.79
N PHE A 297 9.52 -11.62 29.61
CA PHE A 297 8.56 -10.69 29.06
C PHE A 297 7.56 -11.45 28.19
N GLU A 298 6.29 -11.09 28.26
CA GLU A 298 5.23 -11.55 27.36
C GLU A 298 4.19 -10.43 27.25
N GLY A 299 3.93 -9.96 26.02
CA GLY A 299 2.97 -8.88 25.81
C GLY A 299 2.78 -8.48 24.36
N ASP A 300 1.76 -7.65 24.15
CA ASP A 300 1.47 -7.04 22.86
C ASP A 300 2.46 -5.92 22.56
N LEU A 301 2.78 -5.77 21.27
CA LEU A 301 3.61 -4.67 20.76
C LEU A 301 2.70 -3.55 20.24
N THR A 302 2.97 -2.32 20.68
CA THR A 302 2.21 -1.13 20.25
C THR A 302 2.81 -0.56 18.98
N ASP A 303 1.97 -0.30 17.98
CA ASP A 303 2.37 0.41 16.77
C ASP A 303 2.88 1.82 17.12
N THR A 304 4.04 2.14 16.58
CA THR A 304 4.81 3.34 16.95
C THR A 304 5.49 3.91 15.70
N LEU A 305 5.51 5.22 15.58
CA LEU A 305 6.29 5.95 14.58
C LEU A 305 7.43 6.69 15.27
N HIS A 306 8.66 6.40 14.86
CA HIS A 306 9.88 7.05 15.36
C HIS A 306 10.72 7.53 14.17
N PRO A 307 11.35 8.72 14.21
CA PRO A 307 12.06 9.27 13.05
C PRO A 307 13.23 8.38 12.57
N ASP A 308 13.96 7.76 13.47
CA ASP A 308 15.14 6.96 13.14
C ASP A 308 14.87 5.46 12.96
N ILE A 309 13.66 4.97 13.29
CA ILE A 309 13.25 3.56 13.13
C ILE A 309 12.23 3.43 12.02
N GLY A 310 11.46 4.49 11.77
CA GLY A 310 10.25 4.46 10.95
C GLY A 310 9.06 3.89 11.73
N TYR A 311 8.05 3.42 11.00
CA TYR A 311 6.91 2.74 11.58
C TYR A 311 7.31 1.32 12.02
N HIS A 312 7.02 0.99 13.26
CA HIS A 312 7.38 -0.27 13.90
C HIS A 312 6.40 -0.62 15.03
N TYR A 313 6.61 -1.75 15.67
CA TYR A 313 5.85 -2.24 16.82
C TYR A 313 6.79 -2.34 18.02
N GLY A 314 6.42 -1.77 19.17
CA GLY A 314 7.36 -1.74 20.28
C GLY A 314 6.75 -1.86 21.66
N ALA A 315 7.57 -2.31 22.59
CA ALA A 315 7.25 -2.43 24.03
C ALA A 315 8.45 -2.05 24.88
N VAL A 316 8.17 -1.63 26.13
CA VAL A 316 9.20 -1.47 27.15
C VAL A 316 9.38 -2.80 27.87
N VAL A 317 10.64 -3.25 28.01
CA VAL A 317 11.02 -4.50 28.64
C VAL A 317 12.09 -4.25 29.70
N ASP A 318 12.24 -5.13 30.69
CA ASP A 318 13.25 -4.96 31.77
C ASP A 318 14.71 -5.05 31.26
N GLY A 319 14.90 -5.61 30.07
CA GLY A 319 16.20 -5.73 29.41
C GLY A 319 16.30 -7.02 28.60
N VAL A 320 17.20 -6.99 27.62
CA VAL A 320 17.50 -8.14 26.76
C VAL A 320 18.94 -8.55 26.98
N GLN A 321 19.22 -9.84 27.10
CA GLN A 321 20.54 -10.40 27.35
C GLN A 321 20.99 -11.32 26.21
N SER A 322 22.30 -11.45 26.03
CA SER A 322 22.85 -12.49 25.16
C SER A 322 22.30 -13.86 25.53
N SER A 323 21.90 -14.63 24.54
CA SER A 323 21.25 -15.93 24.68
C SER A 323 19.78 -15.94 25.12
N ASP A 324 19.15 -14.79 25.31
CA ASP A 324 17.69 -14.75 25.38
C ASP A 324 17.10 -15.20 24.05
N THR A 325 15.95 -15.83 24.09
CA THR A 325 15.14 -16.11 22.88
C THR A 325 14.03 -15.08 22.79
N LEU A 326 13.92 -14.43 21.64
CA LEU A 326 12.83 -13.52 21.30
C LEU A 326 11.90 -14.20 20.29
N ASP A 327 10.69 -14.50 20.71
CA ASP A 327 9.63 -15.03 19.87
C ASP A 327 8.64 -13.91 19.56
N ILE A 328 8.36 -13.67 18.27
CA ILE A 328 7.42 -12.67 17.77
C ILE A 328 6.28 -13.42 17.09
N ALA A 329 5.06 -13.25 17.59
CA ALA A 329 3.86 -13.83 17.00
C ALA A 329 3.08 -12.76 16.23
N VAL A 330 2.62 -13.11 15.03
CA VAL A 330 1.70 -12.29 14.24
C VAL A 330 0.29 -12.71 14.56
N VAL A 331 -0.43 -11.87 15.31
CA VAL A 331 -1.82 -12.10 15.72
C VAL A 331 -2.79 -11.73 14.61
N ALA A 332 -2.47 -10.65 13.87
CA ALA A 332 -3.19 -10.24 12.68
C ALA A 332 -2.21 -9.72 11.60
N PRO A 333 -2.40 -10.12 10.32
CA PRO A 333 -1.60 -9.62 9.21
C PRO A 333 -1.90 -8.14 8.93
N PRO A 334 -1.08 -7.44 8.11
CA PRO A 334 -1.27 -6.03 7.80
C PRO A 334 -2.61 -5.77 7.10
N GLN A 335 -3.45 -4.94 7.74
CA GLN A 335 -4.80 -4.57 7.28
C GLN A 335 -4.76 -3.31 6.41
N ILE A 336 -3.81 -3.24 5.49
CA ILE A 336 -3.63 -2.14 4.54
C ILE A 336 -4.12 -2.58 3.15
N ALA A 337 -4.71 -1.66 2.38
CA ALA A 337 -5.05 -1.93 0.98
C ALA A 337 -3.77 -2.11 0.16
N ARG A 338 -3.84 -2.85 -0.93
CA ARG A 338 -2.66 -3.28 -1.69
C ARG A 338 -2.86 -3.13 -3.18
N HIS A 339 -1.80 -2.74 -3.86
CA HIS A 339 -1.70 -2.79 -5.30
C HIS A 339 -1.26 -4.17 -5.79
N GLU A 340 -1.35 -4.40 -7.10
CA GLU A 340 -0.86 -5.62 -7.75
C GLU A 340 0.60 -5.89 -7.38
N GLY A 341 0.92 -7.15 -7.13
CA GLY A 341 2.24 -7.59 -6.66
C GLY A 341 2.36 -7.71 -5.13
N TYR A 342 1.41 -7.12 -4.38
CA TYR A 342 1.28 -7.28 -2.92
C TYR A 342 -0.06 -7.88 -2.50
N GLU A 343 -1.04 -8.01 -3.37
CA GLU A 343 -2.39 -8.41 -3.02
C GLU A 343 -2.52 -9.86 -2.53
N THR A 344 -1.57 -10.71 -2.88
CA THR A 344 -1.49 -12.11 -2.42
C THR A 344 -0.50 -12.32 -1.28
N ALA A 345 0.39 -11.34 -1.03
CA ALA A 345 1.44 -11.42 -0.03
C ALA A 345 0.95 -11.10 1.40
N PHE A 346 1.74 -11.43 2.41
CA PHE A 346 1.56 -11.08 3.83
C PHE A 346 0.24 -11.58 4.46
N LEU A 347 -0.44 -12.56 3.87
CA LEU A 347 -1.68 -13.15 4.40
C LEU A 347 -1.39 -14.35 5.27
N ALA A 348 -0.47 -15.20 4.84
CA ALA A 348 0.06 -16.30 5.66
C ALA A 348 1.15 -15.75 6.59
N THR A 349 1.02 -16.03 7.87
CA THR A 349 1.95 -15.51 8.90
C THR A 349 2.40 -16.64 9.80
N ASP A 350 3.70 -16.70 10.05
CA ASP A 350 4.34 -17.61 11.00
C ASP A 350 4.97 -16.82 12.14
N SER A 351 5.16 -17.44 13.28
CA SER A 351 5.96 -16.85 14.38
C SER A 351 7.43 -16.80 13.97
N VAL A 352 8.11 -15.74 14.39
CA VAL A 352 9.55 -15.55 14.16
C VAL A 352 10.30 -15.73 15.49
N SER A 353 11.26 -16.63 15.52
CA SER A 353 12.10 -16.87 16.70
C SER A 353 13.54 -16.45 16.41
N MET A 354 14.15 -15.70 17.33
CA MET A 354 15.51 -15.17 17.25
C MET A 354 16.26 -15.50 18.54
N THR A 355 17.52 -15.86 18.42
CA THR A 355 18.43 -15.90 19.58
C THR A 355 19.26 -14.63 19.58
N VAL A 356 19.25 -13.89 20.70
CA VAL A 356 19.94 -12.60 20.87
C VAL A 356 21.44 -12.77 21.03
#